data_e7f6b1646efc1afdb1a372a237df7cc9
#
_entry.id   e7f6b1646efc1afdb1a372a237df7cc9
#
_cell.length_a   1.000
_cell.length_b   1.000
_cell.length_c   1.000
_cell.angle_alpha   90.00
_cell.angle_beta   90.00
_cell.angle_gamma   90.00
#
_symmetry.space_group_name_H-M   'P 1'
#
loop_
_entity.id
_entity.type
_entity.pdbx_description
1 polymer ?
#
loop_
_entity_poly.entity_id
_entity_poly.type
_entity_poly.pdbx_seq_one_letter_code
_entity_poly.pdbx_strand_id
1 'polypeptide(L)'
;MLIANDALELFLLIQDNSVEDSLRKALTAFSKADLKLYQKKKTEALQDFKQILIDYKDDPIADETLLKIGKIQQDLKQYNEAISSFNEIIEKHAEGVFVDEALYFSAEIYRRFLDNPEKAKALYEKVIFNHQDSIYFTESQRQYRLLRGDTNI
;
A
#
# COMPACT_ATOMS: atom_id res chain seq x y z
N MET A 1 9.22 -12.57 -11.11
CA MET A 1 9.61 -11.15 -11.12
C MET A 1 8.76 -10.31 -12.06
N LEU A 2 7.46 -10.53 -11.98
CA LEU A 2 6.48 -9.80 -12.79
C LEU A 2 6.55 -8.29 -12.55
N ILE A 3 6.71 -7.84 -11.30
CA ILE A 3 6.77 -6.41 -10.96
C ILE A 3 7.96 -5.73 -11.63
N ALA A 4 9.14 -6.36 -11.65
CA ALA A 4 10.33 -5.82 -12.28
C ALA A 4 10.17 -5.73 -13.80
N ASN A 5 9.50 -6.70 -14.41
CA ASN A 5 9.22 -6.71 -15.85
C ASN A 5 8.20 -5.62 -16.21
N ASP A 6 7.13 -5.48 -15.43
CA ASP A 6 6.10 -4.46 -15.65
C ASP A 6 6.69 -3.06 -15.54
N ALA A 7 7.54 -2.83 -14.51
CA ALA A 7 8.23 -1.57 -14.34
C ALA A 7 9.19 -1.28 -15.51
N LEU A 8 9.88 -2.30 -16.01
CA LEU A 8 10.77 -2.17 -17.16
C LEU A 8 10.01 -1.88 -18.44
N GLU A 9 8.90 -2.57 -18.68
CA GLU A 9 8.03 -2.31 -19.83
C GLU A 9 7.51 -0.88 -19.83
N LEU A 10 7.00 -0.41 -18.69
CA LEU A 10 6.54 0.96 -18.53
C LEU A 10 7.68 1.95 -18.75
N PHE A 11 8.87 1.67 -18.23
CA PHE A 11 10.07 2.46 -18.44
C PHE A 11 10.40 2.59 -19.95
N LEU A 12 10.35 1.49 -20.70
CA LEU A 12 10.63 1.48 -22.14
C LEU A 12 9.58 2.27 -22.92
N LEU A 13 8.31 2.21 -22.52
CA LEU A 13 7.22 2.94 -23.16
C LEU A 13 7.36 4.46 -23.03
N ILE A 14 7.92 4.95 -21.92
CA ILE A 14 8.13 6.38 -21.68
C ILE A 14 9.53 6.85 -22.05
N GLN A 15 10.41 5.98 -22.47
CA GLN A 15 11.82 6.32 -22.77
C GLN A 15 11.97 7.43 -23.81
N ASP A 16 11.10 7.47 -24.80
CA ASP A 16 11.14 8.46 -25.87
C ASP A 16 10.45 9.78 -25.51
N ASN A 17 9.86 9.87 -24.32
CA ASN A 17 9.15 11.06 -23.86
C ASN A 17 10.01 11.87 -22.89
N SER A 18 10.64 12.93 -23.39
CA SER A 18 11.53 13.79 -22.60
C SER A 18 10.80 14.52 -21.46
N VAL A 19 9.47 14.71 -21.56
CA VAL A 19 8.65 15.34 -20.50
C VAL A 19 8.57 14.45 -19.27
N GLU A 20 8.76 13.15 -19.44
CA GLU A 20 8.64 12.13 -18.40
C GLU A 20 9.98 11.76 -17.75
N ASP A 21 10.97 12.62 -17.80
CA ASP A 21 12.31 12.32 -17.23
C ASP A 21 12.24 12.12 -15.71
N SER A 22 11.41 12.90 -15.01
CA SER A 22 11.18 12.75 -13.58
C SER A 22 10.55 11.40 -13.26
N LEU A 23 9.51 11.01 -13.99
CA LEU A 23 8.85 9.71 -13.81
C LEU A 23 9.81 8.56 -14.09
N ARG A 24 10.66 8.69 -15.10
CA ARG A 24 11.69 7.68 -15.42
C ARG A 24 12.67 7.50 -14.25
N LYS A 25 13.12 8.59 -13.67
CA LYS A 25 14.01 8.56 -12.50
C LYS A 25 13.32 7.96 -11.29
N ALA A 26 12.05 8.31 -11.07
CA ALA A 26 11.24 7.76 -9.99
C ALA A 26 11.06 6.25 -10.13
N LEU A 27 10.72 5.77 -11.33
CA LEU A 27 10.57 4.33 -11.61
C LEU A 27 11.89 3.57 -11.44
N THR A 28 13.00 4.16 -11.85
CA THR A 28 14.33 3.56 -11.66
C THR A 28 14.66 3.42 -10.18
N ALA A 29 14.43 4.46 -9.39
CA ALA A 29 14.64 4.43 -7.95
C ALA A 29 13.72 3.40 -7.27
N PHE A 30 12.45 3.35 -7.67
CA PHE A 30 11.48 2.39 -7.18
C PHE A 30 11.91 0.94 -7.46
N SER A 31 12.32 0.66 -8.69
CA SER A 31 12.77 -0.68 -9.08
C SER A 31 14.00 -1.14 -8.28
N LYS A 32 14.93 -0.23 -7.99
CA LYS A 32 16.09 -0.54 -7.14
C LYS A 32 15.69 -0.85 -5.70
N ALA A 33 14.75 -0.08 -5.14
CA ALA A 33 14.22 -0.33 -3.81
C ALA A 33 13.48 -1.67 -3.74
N ASP A 34 12.67 -1.97 -4.75
CA ASP A 34 11.91 -3.21 -4.84
C ASP A 34 12.84 -4.43 -4.97
N LEU A 35 13.94 -4.29 -5.70
CA LEU A 35 14.98 -5.32 -5.78
C LEU A 35 15.59 -5.61 -4.39
N LYS A 36 15.86 -4.59 -3.60
CA LYS A 36 16.34 -4.78 -2.22
C LYS A 36 15.31 -5.52 -1.36
N LEU A 37 14.04 -5.20 -1.53
CA LEU A 37 12.96 -5.89 -0.84
C LEU A 37 12.92 -7.38 -1.24
N TYR A 38 13.05 -7.68 -2.53
CA TYR A 38 13.14 -9.04 -3.03
C TYR A 38 14.34 -9.79 -2.43
N GLN A 39 15.45 -9.11 -2.23
CA GLN A 39 16.65 -9.64 -1.57
C GLN A 39 16.52 -9.73 -0.04
N LYS A 40 15.33 -9.46 0.51
CA LYS A 40 15.02 -9.47 1.94
C LYS A 40 15.78 -8.41 2.75
N LYS A 41 16.23 -7.36 2.09
CA LYS A 41 16.89 -6.20 2.73
C LYS A 41 15.82 -5.16 3.09
N LYS A 42 14.92 -5.51 3.99
CA LYS A 42 13.71 -4.71 4.30
C LYS A 42 14.04 -3.31 4.82
N THR A 43 14.99 -3.19 5.74
CA THR A 43 15.35 -1.90 6.32
C THR A 43 15.94 -0.95 5.28
N GLU A 44 16.84 -1.45 4.42
CA GLU A 44 17.43 -0.67 3.33
C GLU A 44 16.36 -0.26 2.31
N ALA A 45 15.49 -1.21 1.92
CA ALA A 45 14.38 -0.94 1.01
C ALA A 45 13.46 0.14 1.57
N LEU A 46 13.12 0.07 2.87
CA LEU A 46 12.27 1.06 3.52
C LEU A 46 12.87 2.47 3.43
N GLN A 47 14.17 2.60 3.66
CA GLN A 47 14.85 3.89 3.55
C GLN A 47 14.83 4.43 2.12
N ASP A 48 15.06 3.56 1.14
CA ASP A 48 15.03 3.93 -0.27
C ASP A 48 13.62 4.38 -0.70
N PHE A 49 12.57 3.64 -0.29
CA PHE A 49 11.19 4.05 -0.58
C PHE A 49 10.82 5.39 0.09
N LYS A 50 11.27 5.62 1.32
CA LYS A 50 11.06 6.91 1.99
C LYS A 50 11.75 8.06 1.25
N GLN A 51 12.95 7.82 0.71
CA GLN A 51 13.65 8.81 -0.10
C GLN A 51 12.89 9.12 -1.39
N ILE A 52 12.29 8.11 -2.02
CA ILE A 52 11.44 8.30 -3.20
C ILE A 52 10.27 9.24 -2.90
N LEU A 53 9.61 9.08 -1.74
CA LEU A 53 8.53 10.00 -1.35
C LEU A 53 8.99 11.44 -1.17
N ILE A 54 10.24 11.66 -0.75
CA ILE A 54 10.80 13.00 -0.61
C ILE A 54 11.09 13.59 -1.98
N ASP A 55 11.73 12.82 -2.84
CA ASP A 55 12.23 13.28 -4.13
C ASP A 55 11.11 13.39 -5.20
N TYR A 56 10.08 12.55 -5.10
CA TYR A 56 9.05 12.36 -6.12
C TYR A 56 7.63 12.36 -5.54
N LYS A 57 7.37 13.21 -4.55
CA LYS A 57 6.09 13.25 -3.81
C LYS A 57 4.86 13.51 -4.69
N ASP A 58 5.04 14.22 -5.79
CA ASP A 58 3.96 14.62 -6.70
C ASP A 58 3.88 13.70 -7.93
N ASP A 59 4.73 12.70 -8.00
CA ASP A 59 4.72 11.72 -9.09
C ASP A 59 3.67 10.62 -8.88
N PRO A 60 3.14 10.03 -9.95
CA PRO A 60 2.18 8.92 -9.84
C PRO A 60 2.68 7.73 -9.03
N ILE A 61 4.01 7.57 -8.88
CA ILE A 61 4.62 6.50 -8.10
C ILE A 61 4.42 6.65 -6.58
N ALA A 62 3.97 7.82 -6.11
CA ALA A 62 3.87 8.10 -4.69
C ALA A 62 2.91 7.16 -3.95
N ASP A 63 1.76 6.86 -4.56
CA ASP A 63 0.74 5.98 -3.96
C ASP A 63 1.28 4.58 -3.74
N GLU A 64 1.90 4.00 -4.76
CA GLU A 64 2.48 2.66 -4.67
C GLU A 64 3.66 2.63 -3.70
N THR A 65 4.44 3.70 -3.67
CA THR A 65 5.56 3.85 -2.73
C THR A 65 5.06 3.86 -1.28
N LEU A 66 4.01 4.62 -0.98
CA LEU A 66 3.37 4.62 0.33
C LEU A 66 2.85 3.23 0.73
N LEU A 67 2.25 2.53 -0.21
CA LEU A 67 1.78 1.18 0.03
C LEU A 67 2.93 0.23 0.37
N LYS A 68 4.02 0.28 -0.37
CA LYS A 68 5.24 -0.50 -0.09
C LYS A 68 5.80 -0.17 1.30
N ILE A 69 5.90 1.11 1.64
CA ILE A 69 6.36 1.55 2.96
C ILE A 69 5.49 0.95 4.07
N GLY A 70 4.16 1.07 3.95
CA GLY A 70 3.24 0.54 4.95
C GLY A 70 3.38 -0.97 5.13
N LYS A 71 3.49 -1.72 4.04
CA LYS A 71 3.69 -3.18 4.09
C LYS A 71 5.02 -3.56 4.74
N ILE A 72 6.09 -2.87 4.41
CA ILE A 72 7.42 -3.12 5.03
C ILE A 72 7.37 -2.80 6.53
N GLN A 73 6.76 -1.67 6.90
CA GLN A 73 6.60 -1.29 8.30
C GLN A 73 5.81 -2.33 9.08
N GLN A 74 4.74 -2.87 8.49
CA GLN A 74 4.00 -3.98 9.08
C GLN A 74 4.87 -5.20 9.30
N ASP A 75 5.66 -5.59 8.31
CA ASP A 75 6.59 -6.73 8.40
C ASP A 75 7.65 -6.52 9.47
N LEU A 76 8.08 -5.28 9.67
CA LEU A 76 9.04 -4.90 10.72
C LEU A 76 8.36 -4.68 12.09
N LYS A 77 7.07 -4.98 12.21
CA LYS A 77 6.26 -4.77 13.41
C LYS A 77 6.14 -3.31 13.85
N GLN A 78 6.35 -2.38 12.93
CA GLN A 78 6.14 -0.96 13.13
C GLN A 78 4.69 -0.62 12.79
N TYR A 79 3.75 -1.07 13.62
CA TYR A 79 2.33 -1.07 13.29
C TYR A 79 1.73 0.34 13.23
N ASN A 80 2.11 1.22 14.14
CA ASN A 80 1.60 2.59 14.16
C ASN A 80 2.10 3.39 12.94
N GLU A 81 3.35 3.17 12.56
CA GLU A 81 3.93 3.79 11.36
C GLU A 81 3.27 3.24 10.10
N ALA A 82 3.00 1.93 10.05
CA ALA A 82 2.27 1.32 8.94
C ALA A 82 0.87 1.92 8.79
N ILE A 83 0.13 2.06 9.88
CA ILE A 83 -1.18 2.71 9.90
C ILE A 83 -1.06 4.15 9.36
N SER A 84 -0.05 4.90 9.78
CA SER A 84 0.17 6.27 9.31
C SER A 84 0.38 6.31 7.79
N SER A 85 1.20 5.40 7.25
CA SER A 85 1.45 5.31 5.80
C SER A 85 0.18 4.97 5.02
N PHE A 86 -0.61 4.00 5.51
CA PHE A 86 -1.89 3.64 4.88
C PHE A 86 -2.93 4.77 4.98
N ASN A 87 -2.98 5.48 6.11
CA ASN A 87 -3.88 6.63 6.26
C ASN A 87 -3.54 7.75 5.27
N GLU A 88 -2.28 7.95 4.96
CA GLU A 88 -1.89 8.94 3.97
C GLU A 88 -2.45 8.59 2.58
N ILE A 89 -2.46 7.31 2.20
CA ILE A 89 -3.11 6.87 0.97
C ILE A 89 -4.62 7.17 1.03
N ILE A 90 -5.28 6.81 2.11
CA ILE A 90 -6.73 6.94 2.27
C ILE A 90 -7.18 8.41 2.22
N GLU A 91 -6.41 9.30 2.83
CA GLU A 91 -6.77 10.71 2.94
C GLU A 91 -6.34 11.56 1.74
N LYS A 92 -5.12 11.38 1.26
CA LYS A 92 -4.55 12.22 0.21
C LYS A 92 -4.73 11.66 -1.20
N HIS A 93 -4.92 10.36 -1.31
CA HIS A 93 -5.02 9.64 -2.58
C HIS A 93 -6.33 8.87 -2.67
N ALA A 94 -7.40 9.47 -2.19
CA ALA A 94 -8.73 8.85 -2.02
C ALA A 94 -9.33 8.29 -3.32
N GLU A 95 -8.97 8.86 -4.46
CA GLU A 95 -9.41 8.38 -5.78
C GLU A 95 -8.44 7.36 -6.39
N GLY A 96 -7.38 7.02 -5.68
CA GLY A 96 -6.35 6.10 -6.15
C GLY A 96 -6.78 4.63 -6.07
N VAL A 97 -6.06 3.79 -6.81
CA VAL A 97 -6.35 2.36 -6.92
C VAL A 97 -5.92 1.56 -5.69
N PHE A 98 -5.20 2.16 -4.73
CA PHE A 98 -4.65 1.47 -3.56
C PHE A 98 -5.43 1.74 -2.27
N VAL A 99 -6.54 2.49 -2.33
CA VAL A 99 -7.32 2.86 -1.13
C VAL A 99 -7.93 1.65 -0.45
N ASP A 100 -8.51 0.74 -1.23
CA ASP A 100 -9.11 -0.49 -0.70
C ASP A 100 -8.07 -1.37 -0.01
N GLU A 101 -6.90 -1.49 -0.60
CA GLU A 101 -5.78 -2.24 -0.02
C GLU A 101 -5.29 -1.61 1.28
N ALA A 102 -5.14 -0.28 1.30
CA ALA A 102 -4.74 0.47 2.49
C ALA A 102 -5.77 0.33 3.63
N LEU A 103 -7.06 0.41 3.31
CA LEU A 103 -8.14 0.18 4.26
C LEU A 103 -8.09 -1.23 4.85
N TYR A 104 -7.95 -2.22 3.99
CA TYR A 104 -7.92 -3.63 4.41
C TYR A 104 -6.72 -3.93 5.31
N PHE A 105 -5.51 -3.55 4.92
CA PHE A 105 -4.32 -3.79 5.73
C PHE A 105 -4.35 -3.03 7.05
N SER A 106 -4.88 -1.81 7.07
CA SER A 106 -5.08 -1.07 8.31
C SER A 106 -6.04 -1.80 9.25
N ALA A 107 -7.15 -2.32 8.71
CA ALA A 107 -8.11 -3.11 9.48
C ALA A 107 -7.45 -4.36 10.06
N GLU A 108 -6.66 -5.07 9.26
CA GLU A 108 -5.93 -6.26 9.71
C GLU A 108 -4.96 -5.95 10.84
N ILE A 109 -4.24 -4.82 10.75
CA ILE A 109 -3.31 -4.39 11.82
C ILE A 109 -4.07 -4.10 13.11
N TYR A 110 -5.18 -3.35 13.05
CA TYR A 110 -5.98 -3.07 14.24
C TYR A 110 -6.57 -4.34 14.86
N ARG A 111 -7.05 -5.26 14.03
CA ARG A 111 -7.63 -6.51 14.50
C ARG A 111 -6.59 -7.45 15.12
N ARG A 112 -5.45 -7.63 14.46
CA ARG A 112 -4.49 -8.69 14.80
C ARG A 112 -3.40 -8.27 15.78
N PHE A 113 -3.01 -7.00 15.75
CA PHE A 113 -1.80 -6.55 16.45
C PHE A 113 -2.03 -5.40 17.44
N LEU A 114 -3.05 -4.58 17.24
CA LEU A 114 -3.31 -3.42 18.09
C LEU A 114 -4.53 -3.62 18.99
N ASP A 115 -5.15 -4.78 18.95
CA ASP A 115 -6.32 -5.15 19.77
C ASP A 115 -7.40 -4.06 19.78
N ASN A 116 -7.73 -3.55 18.61
CA ASN A 116 -8.75 -2.52 18.45
C ASN A 116 -9.81 -2.96 17.45
N PRO A 117 -10.74 -3.82 17.88
CA PRO A 117 -11.77 -4.38 17.01
C PRO A 117 -12.73 -3.33 16.45
N GLU A 118 -12.98 -2.24 17.19
CA GLU A 118 -13.90 -1.19 16.73
C GLU A 118 -13.32 -0.42 15.54
N LYS A 119 -12.05 -0.05 15.59
CA LYS A 119 -11.38 0.58 14.44
C LYS A 119 -11.27 -0.40 13.27
N ALA A 120 -10.95 -1.66 13.53
CA ALA A 120 -10.88 -2.69 12.50
C ALA A 120 -12.24 -2.83 11.79
N LYS A 121 -13.31 -2.93 12.56
CA LYS A 121 -14.68 -3.06 12.04
C LYS A 121 -15.06 -1.87 11.15
N ALA A 122 -14.76 -0.64 11.59
CA ALA A 122 -15.03 0.57 10.82
C ALA A 122 -14.28 0.61 9.48
N LEU A 123 -13.05 0.12 9.43
CA LEU A 123 -12.25 0.07 8.21
C LEU A 123 -12.74 -1.02 7.24
N TYR A 124 -13.09 -2.20 7.75
CA TYR A 124 -13.73 -3.23 6.91
C TYR A 124 -15.05 -2.73 6.33
N GLU A 125 -15.84 -2.01 7.11
CA GLU A 125 -17.09 -1.41 6.66
C GLU A 125 -16.87 -0.47 5.47
N LYS A 126 -15.82 0.34 5.50
CA LYS A 126 -15.47 1.21 4.37
C LYS A 126 -15.15 0.41 3.10
N VAL A 127 -14.44 -0.71 3.21
CA VAL A 127 -14.21 -1.59 2.06
C VAL A 127 -15.53 -2.13 1.52
N ILE A 128 -16.41 -2.59 2.39
CA ILE A 128 -17.69 -3.19 2.03
C ILE A 128 -18.60 -2.20 1.29
N PHE A 129 -18.68 -0.95 1.76
CA PHE A 129 -19.62 0.03 1.19
C PHE A 129 -19.03 0.81 0.01
N ASN A 130 -17.74 1.03 -0.03
CA ASN A 130 -17.12 1.92 -1.03
C ASN A 130 -16.28 1.18 -2.09
N HIS A 131 -15.93 -0.08 -1.85
CA HIS A 131 -15.01 -0.84 -2.70
C HIS A 131 -15.51 -2.26 -2.95
N GLN A 132 -16.73 -2.38 -3.48
CA GLN A 132 -17.41 -3.67 -3.69
C GLN A 132 -16.73 -4.54 -4.75
N ASP A 133 -15.96 -3.94 -5.63
CA ASP A 133 -15.17 -4.63 -6.67
C ASP A 133 -13.76 -5.03 -6.21
N SER A 134 -13.40 -4.70 -4.97
CA SER A 134 -12.09 -5.04 -4.41
C SER A 134 -11.93 -6.54 -4.21
N ILE A 135 -10.71 -7.03 -4.43
CA ILE A 135 -10.33 -8.41 -4.07
C ILE A 135 -10.45 -8.68 -2.56
N TYR A 136 -10.46 -7.62 -1.74
CA TYR A 136 -10.58 -7.71 -0.28
C TYR A 136 -12.04 -7.64 0.21
N PHE A 137 -13.00 -7.50 -0.69
CA PHE A 137 -14.41 -7.33 -0.33
C PHE A 137 -14.96 -8.51 0.49
N THR A 138 -14.80 -9.72 -0.01
CA THR A 138 -15.35 -10.93 0.63
C THR A 138 -14.74 -11.17 2.01
N GLU A 139 -13.42 -11.03 2.13
CA GLU A 139 -12.75 -11.20 3.42
C GLU A 139 -13.12 -10.09 4.40
N SER A 140 -13.26 -8.86 3.92
CA SER A 140 -13.73 -7.74 4.74
C SER A 140 -15.13 -7.98 5.28
N GLN A 141 -16.05 -8.51 4.47
CA GLN A 141 -17.39 -8.90 4.93
C GLN A 141 -17.32 -9.96 6.03
N ARG A 142 -16.48 -10.98 5.83
CA ARG A 142 -16.32 -12.07 6.79
C ARG A 142 -15.81 -11.53 8.13
N GLN A 143 -14.75 -10.73 8.11
CA GLN A 143 -14.18 -10.16 9.33
C GLN A 143 -15.13 -9.19 10.02
N TYR A 144 -15.83 -8.36 9.26
CA TYR A 144 -16.85 -7.46 9.78
C TYR A 144 -17.95 -8.21 10.55
N ARG A 145 -18.47 -9.30 9.97
CA ARG A 145 -19.48 -10.13 10.62
C ARG A 145 -18.97 -10.78 11.90
N LEU A 146 -17.75 -11.31 11.88
CA LEU A 146 -17.11 -11.87 13.08
C LEU A 146 -16.98 -10.82 14.18
N LEU A 147 -16.50 -9.63 13.86
CA LEU A 147 -16.33 -8.55 14.83
C LEU A 147 -17.68 -8.00 15.33
N ARG A 148 -18.72 -8.10 14.53
CA ARG A 148 -20.09 -7.76 14.95
C ARG A 148 -20.70 -8.80 15.90
N GLY A 149 -20.16 -10.00 15.95
CA GLY A 149 -20.64 -11.09 16.80
C GLY A 149 -21.55 -12.10 16.09
N ASP A 150 -21.55 -12.12 14.75
CA ASP A 150 -22.34 -13.09 13.99
C ASP A 150 -21.71 -14.49 14.14
N THR A 151 -22.56 -15.48 14.40
CA THR A 151 -22.13 -16.87 14.64
C THR A 151 -22.25 -17.78 13.43
N ASN A 152 -23.06 -17.41 12.43
CA ASN A 152 -23.27 -18.17 11.21
C ASN A 152 -22.65 -17.43 10.03
N ILE A 153 -21.43 -17.80 9.69
CA ILE A 153 -20.69 -17.11 8.64
C ILE A 153 -20.31 -18.10 7.54
#